data_26f22fe45a59cd54f42405918f464cf6
#
_entry.id   26f22fe45a59cd54f42405918f464cf6
#
_cell.length_a   1.000
_cell.length_b   1.000
_cell.length_c   1.000
_cell.angle_alpha   90.00
_cell.angle_beta   90.00
_cell.angle_gamma   90.00
#
_symmetry.space_group_name_H-M   'P 1'
#
loop_
_entity.id
_entity.type
_entity.pdbx_description
1 polymer ?
#
loop_
_entity_poly.entity_id
_entity_poly.type
_entity_poly.pdbx_seq_one_letter_code
_entity_poly.pdbx_strand_id
1 'polypeptide(L)'
;NLDLTGSKVTSITTSSANGVYTDDDVNPSNSDTVTFTVNFDELTTITGSPTLPLTNITDTNGNTVYATYVSGSGTASATFVYTVQDGDISGGLQIASSSSLDLNGGSIKDAFNNNADLSLATNSVSLTTSIEVKATDPGLTVTLASNNAVSTSDAKEGDVITVTVISDQAWALNPATISMTLSGLNSQPTLTFGQTSASPYTYTASFTLTASNTYTDGGLNFTIEASDVVSTTKVTTANKVSTNQSIMSGSFSFDNTSPSITSTTSLTITEGTTSGGSVTASEQVTYSITGGADQANVTINPNTGAISISPAPEFDTPG
;
A
#
# COMPACT_ATOMS: atom_id res chain seq x y z
N ASN A 1 -11.00 -55.36 31.93
CA ASN A 1 -12.10 -54.38 32.00
C ASN A 1 -12.58 -54.12 30.61
N LEU A 2 -13.90 -54.09 30.41
CA LEU A 2 -14.49 -53.63 29.14
C LEU A 2 -14.55 -52.12 29.17
N ASP A 3 -13.83 -51.45 28.28
CA ASP A 3 -13.94 -50.02 28.08
C ASP A 3 -14.94 -49.74 26.96
N LEU A 4 -15.96 -48.95 27.26
CA LEU A 4 -17.04 -48.59 26.33
C LEU A 4 -17.11 -47.07 26.10
N THR A 5 -16.15 -46.32 26.67
CA THR A 5 -16.09 -44.90 26.57
C THR A 5 -14.89 -44.48 25.70
N GLY A 6 -15.08 -43.62 24.72
CA GLY A 6 -13.97 -43.07 23.97
C GLY A 6 -13.27 -41.95 24.74
N SER A 7 -12.02 -41.71 24.38
CA SER A 7 -11.21 -40.62 24.91
C SER A 7 -11.91 -39.26 24.77
N LYS A 8 -11.61 -38.31 25.66
CA LYS A 8 -12.20 -36.95 25.63
C LYS A 8 -11.14 -35.90 25.58
N VAL A 9 -11.42 -34.81 24.87
CA VAL A 9 -10.57 -33.61 24.91
C VAL A 9 -10.65 -32.97 26.30
N THR A 10 -9.52 -32.87 26.99
CA THR A 10 -9.39 -32.27 28.31
C THR A 10 -8.95 -30.82 28.30
N SER A 11 -8.07 -30.46 27.38
CA SER A 11 -7.62 -29.09 27.19
C SER A 11 -7.02 -28.87 25.79
N ILE A 12 -7.00 -27.61 25.35
CA ILE A 12 -6.21 -27.17 24.22
C ILE A 12 -5.34 -26.03 24.70
N THR A 13 -4.05 -26.12 24.41
CA THR A 13 -3.05 -25.11 24.78
C THR A 13 -2.24 -24.72 23.56
N THR A 14 -1.53 -23.58 23.64
CA THR A 14 -0.55 -23.20 22.63
C THR A 14 0.82 -22.98 23.27
N SER A 15 1.87 -23.40 22.58
CA SER A 15 3.27 -23.11 22.92
C SER A 15 3.81 -21.89 22.17
N SER A 16 3.03 -21.37 21.24
CA SER A 16 3.42 -20.18 20.47
C SER A 16 3.43 -18.93 21.34
N ALA A 17 4.43 -18.09 21.17
CA ALA A 17 4.61 -16.86 21.95
C ALA A 17 3.53 -15.81 21.61
N ASN A 18 3.32 -14.88 22.54
CA ASN A 18 2.55 -13.66 22.23
C ASN A 18 3.22 -12.87 21.12
N GLY A 19 2.45 -12.30 20.24
CA GLY A 19 2.97 -11.45 19.18
C GLY A 19 2.10 -11.40 17.94
N VAL A 20 2.60 -10.71 16.93
CA VAL A 20 2.02 -10.63 15.60
C VAL A 20 2.64 -11.73 14.75
N TYR A 21 1.82 -12.42 14.01
CA TYR A 21 2.15 -13.51 13.09
C TYR A 21 1.77 -13.06 11.68
N THR A 22 2.69 -13.27 10.73
CA THR A 22 2.54 -12.86 9.34
C THR A 22 2.80 -14.04 8.41
N ASP A 23 2.35 -13.95 7.19
CA ASP A 23 2.81 -14.80 6.10
C ASP A 23 4.17 -14.32 5.53
N ASP A 24 4.73 -15.05 4.60
CA ASP A 24 5.90 -14.65 3.80
C ASP A 24 5.50 -14.60 2.34
N ASP A 25 5.26 -13.40 1.82
CA ASP A 25 4.82 -13.15 0.45
C ASP A 25 5.81 -13.65 -0.61
N VAL A 26 7.07 -13.76 -0.23
CA VAL A 26 8.14 -14.19 -1.14
C VAL A 26 8.26 -15.71 -1.15
N ASN A 27 8.09 -16.34 0.00
CA ASN A 27 8.17 -17.80 0.16
C ASN A 27 7.17 -18.29 1.22
N PRO A 28 5.97 -18.71 0.84
CA PRO A 28 4.93 -19.18 1.78
C PRO A 28 5.36 -20.31 2.71
N SER A 29 6.45 -21.02 2.38
CA SER A 29 7.01 -22.05 3.28
C SER A 29 7.69 -21.46 4.52
N ASN A 30 7.96 -20.16 4.53
CA ASN A 30 8.54 -19.44 5.66
C ASN A 30 7.48 -18.69 6.49
N SER A 31 6.20 -18.74 6.08
CA SER A 31 5.11 -18.12 6.84
C SER A 31 5.10 -18.58 8.29
N ASP A 32 4.69 -17.68 9.16
CA ASP A 32 4.61 -17.97 10.59
C ASP A 32 3.65 -19.08 10.91
N THR A 33 3.94 -19.80 11.99
CA THR A 33 3.10 -20.90 12.45
C THR A 33 2.67 -20.75 13.90
N VAL A 34 1.42 -21.10 14.17
CA VAL A 34 0.89 -21.23 15.53
C VAL A 34 0.65 -22.69 15.84
N THR A 35 1.28 -23.18 16.93
CA THR A 35 1.21 -24.57 17.34
C THR A 35 0.24 -24.74 18.50
N PHE A 36 -0.71 -25.65 18.33
CA PHE A 36 -1.68 -26.04 19.35
C PHE A 36 -1.44 -27.48 19.80
N THR A 37 -1.64 -27.74 21.09
CA THR A 37 -1.64 -29.07 21.65
C THR A 37 -3.03 -29.39 22.18
N VAL A 38 -3.66 -30.40 21.59
CA VAL A 38 -4.94 -30.95 22.05
C VAL A 38 -4.63 -32.12 22.98
N ASN A 39 -5.05 -32.04 24.24
CA ASN A 39 -4.84 -33.07 25.26
C ASN A 39 -6.11 -33.88 25.43
N PHE A 40 -5.93 -35.18 25.54
CA PHE A 40 -6.97 -36.17 25.82
C PHE A 40 -6.80 -36.78 27.22
N ASP A 41 -7.84 -37.36 27.76
CA ASP A 41 -7.80 -38.06 29.06
C ASP A 41 -7.11 -39.42 28.99
N GLU A 42 -6.89 -39.97 27.80
CA GLU A 42 -6.21 -41.23 27.56
C GLU A 42 -5.47 -41.25 26.19
N LEU A 43 -4.76 -42.37 25.95
CA LEU A 43 -4.01 -42.56 24.68
C LEU A 43 -4.96 -42.66 23.50
N THR A 44 -4.69 -41.91 22.45
CA THR A 44 -5.49 -41.88 21.23
C THR A 44 -4.71 -42.29 20.02
N THR A 45 -5.33 -43.08 19.16
CA THR A 45 -4.83 -43.37 17.80
C THR A 45 -5.54 -42.46 16.82
N ILE A 46 -4.75 -41.67 16.08
CA ILE A 46 -5.21 -40.68 15.09
C ILE A 46 -4.85 -41.15 13.71
N THR A 47 -5.82 -41.14 12.79
CA THR A 47 -5.61 -41.44 11.38
C THR A 47 -6.14 -40.29 10.52
N GLY A 48 -5.59 -40.14 9.30
CA GLY A 48 -5.95 -39.06 8.39
C GLY A 48 -5.36 -37.72 8.83
N SER A 49 -6.02 -36.63 8.48
CA SER A 49 -5.59 -35.28 8.75
C SER A 49 -6.72 -34.46 9.41
N PRO A 50 -7.11 -34.78 10.66
CA PRO A 50 -8.10 -33.99 11.36
C PRO A 50 -7.67 -32.53 11.50
N THR A 51 -8.65 -31.65 11.64
CA THR A 51 -8.41 -30.20 11.75
C THR A 51 -9.05 -29.61 12.99
N LEU A 52 -8.47 -28.53 13.48
CA LEU A 52 -8.94 -27.75 14.62
C LEU A 52 -9.45 -26.40 14.09
N PRO A 53 -10.76 -26.12 14.17
CA PRO A 53 -11.30 -24.85 13.70
C PRO A 53 -10.86 -23.70 14.62
N LEU A 54 -10.40 -22.64 14.02
CA LEU A 54 -9.99 -21.39 14.67
C LEU A 54 -11.13 -20.37 14.61
N THR A 55 -11.17 -19.47 15.57
CA THR A 55 -12.15 -18.38 15.61
C THR A 55 -11.48 -17.05 15.87
N ASN A 56 -12.22 -15.97 15.62
CA ASN A 56 -11.70 -14.61 15.63
C ASN A 56 -10.56 -14.43 14.62
N ILE A 57 -10.60 -15.22 13.56
CA ILE A 57 -9.74 -15.12 12.38
C ILE A 57 -10.59 -15.33 11.14
N THR A 58 -10.29 -14.59 10.08
CA THR A 58 -10.92 -14.73 8.77
C THR A 58 -9.85 -14.78 7.68
N ASP A 59 -10.10 -15.61 6.65
CA ASP A 59 -9.41 -15.50 5.39
C ASP A 59 -10.01 -14.38 4.52
N THR A 60 -9.41 -14.12 3.37
CA THR A 60 -9.88 -13.13 2.37
C THR A 60 -11.31 -13.35 1.89
N ASN A 61 -11.84 -14.57 2.03
CA ASN A 61 -13.18 -14.96 1.55
C ASN A 61 -14.21 -15.08 2.70
N GLY A 62 -13.79 -14.86 3.95
CA GLY A 62 -14.64 -15.03 5.12
C GLY A 62 -14.87 -16.49 5.54
N ASN A 63 -14.02 -17.43 5.08
CA ASN A 63 -14.14 -18.83 5.45
C ASN A 63 -13.51 -19.11 6.84
N THR A 64 -13.89 -20.26 7.41
CA THR A 64 -13.26 -20.76 8.64
C THR A 64 -11.82 -21.20 8.39
N VAL A 65 -10.91 -20.71 9.21
CA VAL A 65 -9.48 -21.07 9.18
C VAL A 65 -9.25 -22.24 10.14
N TYR A 66 -8.33 -23.13 9.81
CA TYR A 66 -8.06 -24.35 10.54
C TYR A 66 -6.58 -24.54 10.86
N ALA A 67 -6.27 -25.10 12.03
CA ALA A 67 -5.00 -25.76 12.27
C ALA A 67 -5.09 -27.24 11.88
N THR A 68 -4.03 -27.77 11.26
CA THR A 68 -3.98 -29.13 10.73
C THR A 68 -3.18 -30.04 11.66
N TYR A 69 -3.63 -31.29 11.83
CA TYR A 69 -2.93 -32.30 12.62
C TYR A 69 -1.53 -32.59 12.03
N VAL A 70 -0.54 -32.66 12.90
CA VAL A 70 0.86 -32.92 12.54
C VAL A 70 1.39 -34.20 13.18
N SER A 71 1.12 -34.42 14.48
CA SER A 71 1.72 -35.52 15.23
C SER A 71 0.98 -35.82 16.54
N GLY A 72 1.35 -36.92 17.20
CA GLY A 72 0.85 -37.30 18.55
C GLY A 72 -0.04 -38.55 18.57
N SER A 73 -0.26 -39.24 17.43
CA SER A 73 -0.97 -40.53 17.44
C SER A 73 -0.27 -41.55 18.33
N GLY A 74 -1.04 -42.29 19.12
CA GLY A 74 -0.55 -43.23 20.12
C GLY A 74 -0.20 -42.60 21.46
N THR A 75 -0.48 -41.33 21.66
CA THR A 75 -0.26 -40.59 22.93
C THR A 75 -1.56 -39.94 23.41
N ALA A 76 -1.53 -39.33 24.60
CA ALA A 76 -2.65 -38.54 25.12
C ALA A 76 -2.59 -37.05 24.65
N SER A 77 -1.74 -36.70 23.72
CA SER A 77 -1.59 -35.32 23.21
C SER A 77 -1.36 -35.30 21.72
N ALA A 78 -2.12 -34.50 21.01
CA ALA A 78 -2.00 -34.29 19.55
C ALA A 78 -1.57 -32.85 19.23
N THR A 79 -0.65 -32.72 18.30
CA THR A 79 -0.14 -31.43 17.83
C THR A 79 -0.86 -31.03 16.56
N PHE A 80 -1.38 -29.82 16.54
CA PHE A 80 -1.97 -29.16 15.39
C PHE A 80 -1.20 -27.88 15.09
N VAL A 81 -1.02 -27.56 13.82
CA VAL A 81 -0.31 -26.35 13.37
C VAL A 81 -1.20 -25.56 12.41
N TYR A 82 -1.35 -24.30 12.68
CA TYR A 82 -1.86 -23.31 11.76
C TYR A 82 -0.66 -22.59 11.15
N THR A 83 -0.61 -22.55 9.85
CA THR A 83 0.35 -21.74 9.07
C THR A 83 -0.40 -20.54 8.53
N VAL A 84 0.09 -19.34 8.80
CA VAL A 84 -0.50 -18.09 8.33
C VAL A 84 -0.51 -18.08 6.80
N GLN A 85 -1.65 -17.69 6.23
CA GLN A 85 -1.84 -17.58 4.80
C GLN A 85 -2.06 -16.10 4.43
N ASP A 86 -1.69 -15.73 3.20
CA ASP A 86 -1.99 -14.42 2.65
C ASP A 86 -3.49 -14.09 2.80
N GLY A 87 -3.75 -12.90 3.32
CA GLY A 87 -5.09 -12.39 3.58
C GLY A 87 -5.70 -12.76 4.93
N ASP A 88 -5.03 -13.59 5.73
CA ASP A 88 -5.51 -13.91 7.09
C ASP A 88 -5.38 -12.71 8.03
N ILE A 89 -6.44 -12.44 8.81
CA ILE A 89 -6.46 -11.35 9.79
C ILE A 89 -7.12 -11.78 11.09
N SER A 90 -6.49 -11.45 12.22
CA SER A 90 -7.03 -11.66 13.56
C SER A 90 -6.49 -10.61 14.54
N GLY A 91 -7.37 -9.96 15.28
CA GLY A 91 -7.01 -9.09 16.42
C GLY A 91 -6.75 -9.85 17.72
N GLY A 92 -6.82 -11.18 17.70
CA GLY A 92 -6.62 -12.07 18.86
C GLY A 92 -7.17 -13.44 18.56
N LEU A 93 -6.28 -14.33 18.08
CA LEU A 93 -6.62 -15.68 17.66
C LEU A 93 -7.23 -16.49 18.81
N GLN A 94 -8.30 -17.20 18.53
CA GLN A 94 -9.01 -18.01 19.53
C GLN A 94 -9.47 -19.36 18.94
N ILE A 95 -9.86 -20.26 19.85
CA ILE A 95 -10.55 -21.50 19.53
C ILE A 95 -11.93 -21.40 20.14
N ALA A 96 -12.99 -21.67 19.37
CA ALA A 96 -14.34 -21.63 19.91
C ALA A 96 -14.52 -22.77 20.90
N SER A 97 -15.01 -22.45 22.11
CA SER A 97 -15.34 -23.44 23.14
C SER A 97 -16.46 -24.43 22.75
N SER A 98 -17.23 -24.06 21.71
CA SER A 98 -18.31 -24.88 21.14
C SER A 98 -17.95 -25.60 19.85
N SER A 99 -16.74 -25.42 19.34
CA SER A 99 -16.29 -26.07 18.10
C SER A 99 -15.79 -27.48 18.41
N SER A 100 -16.10 -28.42 17.56
CA SER A 100 -15.55 -29.79 17.61
C SER A 100 -14.36 -29.86 16.65
N LEU A 101 -13.38 -30.72 16.97
CA LEU A 101 -12.39 -31.15 15.99
C LEU A 101 -13.11 -31.75 14.77
N ASP A 102 -12.69 -31.37 13.57
CA ASP A 102 -13.16 -31.99 12.34
C ASP A 102 -12.24 -33.16 11.98
N LEU A 103 -12.79 -34.35 11.84
CA LEU A 103 -12.03 -35.53 11.48
C LEU A 103 -11.49 -35.48 10.04
N ASN A 104 -12.06 -34.66 9.18
CA ASN A 104 -11.66 -34.48 7.78
C ASN A 104 -11.44 -35.84 7.08
N GLY A 105 -12.38 -36.78 7.25
CA GLY A 105 -12.31 -38.14 6.73
C GLY A 105 -11.41 -39.11 7.48
N GLY A 106 -10.70 -38.66 8.53
CA GLY A 106 -9.89 -39.48 9.42
C GLY A 106 -10.64 -40.07 10.59
N SER A 107 -9.91 -40.51 11.63
CA SER A 107 -10.49 -40.97 12.89
C SER A 107 -9.60 -40.63 14.09
N ILE A 108 -10.23 -40.47 15.24
CA ILE A 108 -9.56 -40.36 16.56
C ILE A 108 -10.24 -41.37 17.49
N LYS A 109 -9.48 -42.35 17.97
CA LYS A 109 -9.97 -43.46 18.75
C LYS A 109 -9.07 -43.81 19.93
N ASP A 110 -9.63 -44.36 21.00
CA ASP A 110 -8.88 -44.89 22.10
C ASP A 110 -8.19 -46.25 21.79
N ALA A 111 -7.54 -46.84 22.78
CA ALA A 111 -6.87 -48.15 22.67
C ALA A 111 -7.85 -49.32 22.46
N PHE A 112 -9.14 -49.17 22.77
CA PHE A 112 -10.20 -50.14 22.60
C PHE A 112 -11.06 -49.93 21.38
N ASN A 113 -10.63 -49.00 20.49
CA ASN A 113 -11.27 -48.66 19.22
C ASN A 113 -12.63 -47.93 19.38
N ASN A 114 -12.91 -47.33 20.57
CA ASN A 114 -14.04 -46.41 20.73
C ASN A 114 -13.71 -45.06 20.12
N ASN A 115 -14.70 -44.42 19.51
CA ASN A 115 -14.51 -43.09 18.96
C ASN A 115 -14.34 -42.03 20.06
N ALA A 116 -13.41 -41.14 19.92
CA ALA A 116 -13.20 -40.02 20.84
C ALA A 116 -14.40 -39.06 20.86
N ASP A 117 -14.70 -38.51 22.03
CA ASP A 117 -15.58 -37.36 22.20
C ASP A 117 -14.77 -36.08 21.88
N LEU A 118 -15.05 -35.50 20.71
CA LEU A 118 -14.33 -34.35 20.18
C LEU A 118 -14.95 -33.00 20.58
N SER A 119 -16.01 -33.04 21.42
CA SER A 119 -16.64 -31.81 21.88
C SER A 119 -15.69 -31.02 22.77
N LEU A 120 -15.56 -29.72 22.50
CA LEU A 120 -14.75 -28.81 23.30
C LEU A 120 -15.64 -28.25 24.43
N ALA A 121 -15.44 -28.74 25.65
CA ALA A 121 -16.14 -28.20 26.83
C ALA A 121 -15.69 -26.75 27.09
N THR A 122 -16.59 -25.92 27.63
CA THR A 122 -16.41 -24.46 27.82
C THR A 122 -15.14 -24.09 28.63
N ASN A 123 -14.61 -25.01 29.41
CA ASN A 123 -13.43 -24.82 30.26
C ASN A 123 -12.16 -25.48 29.70
N SER A 124 -12.25 -26.11 28.54
CA SER A 124 -11.13 -26.90 27.94
C SER A 124 -10.17 -26.09 27.11
N VAL A 125 -10.52 -24.84 26.79
CA VAL A 125 -9.73 -23.98 25.94
C VAL A 125 -9.13 -22.83 26.74
N SER A 126 -7.83 -22.81 26.89
CA SER A 126 -7.11 -21.71 27.51
C SER A 126 -6.03 -21.24 26.57
N LEU A 127 -6.40 -20.32 25.66
CA LEU A 127 -5.41 -19.49 25.00
C LEU A 127 -5.18 -18.26 25.89
N THR A 128 -4.21 -18.35 26.79
CA THR A 128 -3.80 -17.23 27.65
C THR A 128 -2.90 -16.24 26.92
N THR A 129 -2.69 -16.45 25.64
CA THR A 129 -1.75 -15.70 24.81
C THR A 129 -2.48 -14.74 23.89
N SER A 130 -1.91 -13.57 23.71
CA SER A 130 -2.35 -12.60 22.68
C SER A 130 -1.59 -12.88 21.37
N ILE A 131 -2.21 -13.65 20.49
CA ILE A 131 -1.69 -13.95 19.15
C ILE A 131 -2.55 -13.16 18.16
N GLU A 132 -1.94 -12.16 17.51
CA GLU A 132 -2.54 -11.42 16.41
C GLU A 132 -2.04 -12.00 15.09
N VAL A 133 -2.87 -11.99 14.04
CA VAL A 133 -2.49 -12.36 12.67
C VAL A 133 -2.69 -11.15 11.78
N LYS A 134 -1.67 -10.79 11.03
CA LYS A 134 -1.65 -9.66 10.10
C LYS A 134 -0.95 -10.09 8.81
N ALA A 135 -1.70 -10.74 7.95
CA ALA A 135 -1.23 -11.30 6.69
C ALA A 135 -1.93 -10.66 5.47
N THR A 136 -2.36 -9.42 5.61
CA THR A 136 -2.94 -8.64 4.51
C THR A 136 -1.95 -7.58 4.07
N ASP A 137 -1.74 -7.52 2.77
CA ASP A 137 -0.91 -6.49 2.16
C ASP A 137 -1.47 -5.08 2.37
N PRO A 138 -0.61 -4.08 2.66
CA PRO A 138 -1.07 -2.71 2.72
C PRO A 138 -1.46 -2.20 1.33
N GLY A 139 -2.70 -1.75 1.18
CA GLY A 139 -3.10 -0.93 0.04
C GLY A 139 -2.46 0.45 0.15
N LEU A 140 -1.70 0.86 -0.88
CA LEU A 140 -0.99 2.13 -0.89
C LEU A 140 -1.62 3.10 -1.88
N THR A 141 -1.91 4.32 -1.42
CA THR A 141 -2.21 5.45 -2.29
C THR A 141 -1.02 6.39 -2.31
N VAL A 142 -0.51 6.69 -3.51
CA VAL A 142 0.65 7.57 -3.70
C VAL A 142 0.22 8.83 -4.42
N THR A 143 0.65 9.97 -3.90
CA THR A 143 0.50 11.28 -4.56
C THR A 143 1.83 11.98 -4.66
N LEU A 144 2.05 12.68 -5.77
CA LEU A 144 3.17 13.57 -5.98
C LEU A 144 2.67 15.00 -6.11
N ALA A 145 3.37 15.93 -5.49
CA ALA A 145 3.10 17.35 -5.62
C ALA A 145 4.41 18.14 -5.70
N SER A 146 4.45 19.15 -6.54
CA SER A 146 5.57 20.10 -6.60
C SER A 146 5.22 21.39 -5.85
N ASN A 147 6.24 22.15 -5.49
CA ASN A 147 6.10 23.52 -5.03
C ASN A 147 6.04 24.53 -6.19
N ASN A 148 5.78 24.08 -7.43
CA ASN A 148 5.62 24.94 -8.58
C ASN A 148 4.47 25.94 -8.36
N ALA A 149 4.74 27.22 -8.61
CA ALA A 149 3.80 28.30 -8.33
C ALA A 149 2.57 28.32 -9.26
N VAL A 150 2.65 27.65 -10.41
CA VAL A 150 1.59 27.64 -11.43
C VAL A 150 0.73 26.38 -11.27
N SER A 151 1.36 25.24 -11.06
CA SER A 151 0.67 23.95 -10.95
C SER A 151 1.44 23.01 -10.04
N THR A 152 0.77 22.45 -9.05
CA THR A 152 1.39 21.46 -8.15
C THR A 152 1.48 20.05 -8.75
N SER A 153 0.86 19.82 -9.91
CA SER A 153 0.98 18.58 -10.68
C SER A 153 2.04 18.62 -11.77
N ASP A 154 2.73 19.76 -11.93
CA ASP A 154 3.82 19.94 -12.87
C ASP A 154 5.10 20.36 -12.14
N ALA A 155 6.24 19.96 -12.65
CA ALA A 155 7.52 20.27 -12.06
C ALA A 155 8.60 20.54 -13.12
N LYS A 156 9.52 21.43 -12.79
CA LYS A 156 10.70 21.77 -13.58
C LYS A 156 11.95 21.75 -12.70
N GLU A 157 13.10 21.97 -13.31
CA GLU A 157 14.35 22.11 -12.55
C GLU A 157 14.25 23.18 -11.47
N GLY A 158 14.71 22.86 -10.26
CA GLY A 158 14.67 23.70 -9.07
C GLY A 158 13.44 23.49 -8.21
N ASP A 159 12.38 22.87 -8.71
CA ASP A 159 11.19 22.58 -7.91
C ASP A 159 11.44 21.46 -6.89
N VAL A 160 10.78 21.56 -5.76
CA VAL A 160 10.77 20.52 -4.71
C VAL A 160 9.55 19.63 -4.92
N ILE A 161 9.79 18.34 -5.10
CA ILE A 161 8.75 17.32 -5.22
C ILE A 161 8.54 16.69 -3.86
N THR A 162 7.28 16.65 -3.42
CA THR A 162 6.85 15.92 -2.23
C THR A 162 6.09 14.67 -2.67
N VAL A 163 6.55 13.53 -2.20
CA VAL A 163 5.89 12.24 -2.34
C VAL A 163 5.12 11.99 -1.06
N THR A 164 3.83 11.68 -1.16
CA THR A 164 2.98 11.28 -0.05
C THR A 164 2.48 9.87 -0.29
N VAL A 165 2.70 8.98 0.67
CA VAL A 165 2.22 7.60 0.68
C VAL A 165 1.21 7.45 1.82
N ILE A 166 0.02 7.01 1.51
CA ILE A 166 -1.05 6.72 2.48
C ILE A 166 -1.30 5.22 2.45
N SER A 167 -1.25 4.58 3.61
CA SER A 167 -1.63 3.18 3.79
C SER A 167 -3.06 3.07 4.29
N ASP A 168 -3.81 2.12 3.75
CA ASP A 168 -5.18 1.77 4.19
C ASP A 168 -5.19 0.84 5.41
N GLN A 169 -4.02 0.33 5.83
CA GLN A 169 -3.90 -0.57 6.96
C GLN A 169 -4.22 0.12 8.29
N ALA A 170 -4.70 -0.69 9.25
CA ALA A 170 -4.95 -0.26 10.61
C ALA A 170 -3.66 -0.18 11.48
N TRP A 171 -2.51 -0.49 10.91
CA TRP A 171 -1.19 -0.46 11.55
C TRP A 171 -0.16 0.26 10.67
N ALA A 172 0.93 0.71 11.30
CA ALA A 172 1.94 1.51 10.63
C ALA A 172 2.81 0.67 9.70
N LEU A 173 3.19 1.25 8.56
CA LEU A 173 4.32 0.77 7.76
C LEU A 173 5.64 1.08 8.47
N ASN A 174 6.69 0.30 8.17
CA ASN A 174 8.05 0.66 8.56
C ASN A 174 8.60 1.71 7.57
N PRO A 175 8.77 2.99 7.97
CA PRO A 175 9.21 4.03 7.05
C PRO A 175 10.56 3.74 6.40
N ALA A 176 11.45 2.98 7.08
CA ALA A 176 12.76 2.63 6.55
C ALA A 176 12.72 1.60 5.40
N THR A 177 11.59 0.92 5.21
CA THR A 177 11.40 -0.05 4.13
C THR A 177 10.70 0.55 2.93
N ILE A 178 10.11 1.75 3.05
CA ILE A 178 9.48 2.41 1.91
C ILE A 178 10.57 2.82 0.93
N SER A 179 10.57 2.19 -0.23
CA SER A 179 11.46 2.53 -1.34
C SER A 179 10.65 2.82 -2.59
N MET A 180 11.10 3.80 -3.37
CA MET A 180 10.44 4.21 -4.59
C MET A 180 11.44 4.46 -5.68
N THR A 181 11.12 3.99 -6.89
CA THR A 181 11.85 4.29 -8.11
C THR A 181 10.94 5.09 -9.03
N LEU A 182 11.44 6.24 -9.48
CA LEU A 182 10.73 7.14 -10.38
C LEU A 182 11.21 6.92 -11.82
N SER A 183 10.30 6.62 -12.75
CA SER A 183 10.64 6.51 -14.17
C SER A 183 10.82 7.91 -14.79
N GLY A 184 11.62 8.00 -15.86
CA GLY A 184 11.88 9.28 -16.53
C GLY A 184 13.01 10.11 -15.92
N LEU A 185 13.59 9.69 -14.79
CA LEU A 185 14.80 10.28 -14.21
C LEU A 185 16.03 9.46 -14.57
N ASN A 186 17.08 10.07 -15.09
CA ASN A 186 18.37 9.38 -15.34
C ASN A 186 19.14 9.09 -14.04
N SER A 187 18.89 9.85 -12.99
CA SER A 187 19.45 9.64 -11.66
C SER A 187 18.33 9.65 -10.63
N GLN A 188 18.21 8.57 -9.86
CA GLN A 188 17.19 8.46 -8.83
C GLN A 188 17.53 9.35 -7.63
N PRO A 189 16.57 10.11 -7.09
CA PRO A 189 16.76 10.81 -5.83
C PRO A 189 16.82 9.83 -4.66
N THR A 190 17.56 10.19 -3.61
CA THR A 190 17.46 9.48 -2.34
C THR A 190 16.20 9.96 -1.62
N LEU A 191 15.21 9.08 -1.47
CA LEU A 191 13.99 9.36 -0.72
C LEU A 191 14.12 8.77 0.69
N THR A 192 13.88 9.62 1.69
CA THR A 192 13.80 9.18 3.09
C THR A 192 12.40 9.50 3.59
N PHE A 193 11.60 8.47 3.78
CA PHE A 193 10.24 8.62 4.23
C PHE A 193 10.16 8.79 5.75
N GLY A 194 9.31 9.69 6.20
CA GLY A 194 8.94 9.89 7.60
C GLY A 194 7.43 9.82 7.76
N GLN A 195 6.95 9.22 8.85
CA GLN A 195 5.53 9.22 9.17
C GLN A 195 5.08 10.62 9.59
N THR A 196 4.03 11.13 8.94
CA THR A 196 3.48 12.47 9.21
C THR A 196 2.09 12.43 9.84
N SER A 197 1.38 11.29 9.74
CA SER A 197 0.09 11.03 10.38
C SER A 197 -0.05 9.56 10.74
N ALA A 198 -0.83 9.28 11.80
CA ALA A 198 -1.19 7.93 12.23
C ALA A 198 -2.67 7.58 11.95
N SER A 199 -3.44 8.50 11.36
CA SER A 199 -4.83 8.22 10.97
C SER A 199 -5.30 9.19 9.87
N PRO A 200 -5.30 8.75 8.59
CA PRO A 200 -4.70 7.52 8.08
C PRO A 200 -3.18 7.52 8.23
N TYR A 201 -2.55 6.37 8.19
CA TYR A 201 -1.10 6.28 8.22
C TYR A 201 -0.51 6.91 6.97
N THR A 202 0.18 8.02 7.15
CA THR A 202 0.70 8.85 6.06
C THR A 202 2.21 9.04 6.22
N TYR A 203 2.92 8.87 5.12
CA TYR A 203 4.38 8.99 5.05
C TYR A 203 4.74 9.96 3.95
N THR A 204 5.74 10.80 4.20
CA THR A 204 6.21 11.77 3.20
C THR A 204 7.72 11.72 3.03
N ALA A 205 8.16 11.97 1.81
CA ALA A 205 9.55 12.24 1.46
C ALA A 205 9.57 13.37 0.44
N SER A 206 10.67 14.12 0.39
CA SER A 206 10.81 15.21 -0.58
C SER A 206 12.20 15.21 -1.20
N PHE A 207 12.30 15.65 -2.44
CA PHE A 207 13.56 15.86 -3.15
C PHE A 207 13.45 17.09 -4.06
N THR A 208 14.59 17.69 -4.38
CA THR A 208 14.66 18.80 -5.33
C THR A 208 15.09 18.28 -6.69
N LEU A 209 14.40 18.68 -7.75
CA LEU A 209 14.84 18.42 -9.13
C LEU A 209 16.09 19.24 -9.43
N THR A 210 17.16 18.59 -9.85
CA THR A 210 18.43 19.23 -10.19
C THR A 210 18.80 18.93 -11.63
N ALA A 211 19.70 19.74 -12.22
CA ALA A 211 20.19 19.52 -13.59
C ALA A 211 20.82 18.14 -13.81
N SER A 212 21.29 17.47 -12.75
CA SER A 212 21.81 16.11 -12.82
C SER A 212 20.73 15.04 -12.91
N ASN A 213 19.49 15.36 -12.53
CA ASN A 213 18.33 14.52 -12.75
C ASN A 213 17.76 14.84 -14.14
N THR A 214 18.52 14.58 -15.21
CA THR A 214 17.97 14.76 -16.56
C THR A 214 16.71 13.94 -16.70
N TYR A 215 15.61 14.60 -17.02
CA TYR A 215 14.29 13.99 -17.21
C TYR A 215 13.77 14.38 -18.60
N THR A 216 12.96 13.50 -19.14
CA THR A 216 12.25 13.75 -20.39
C THR A 216 10.90 14.38 -20.04
N ASP A 217 10.52 15.45 -20.73
CA ASP A 217 9.20 16.06 -20.58
C ASP A 217 8.11 15.02 -20.77
N GLY A 218 7.13 15.03 -19.90
CA GLY A 218 6.02 14.10 -19.91
C GLY A 218 5.63 13.56 -18.54
N GLY A 219 4.71 12.59 -18.55
CA GLY A 219 4.17 11.99 -17.33
C GLY A 219 5.19 11.12 -16.59
N LEU A 220 5.15 11.20 -15.28
CA LEU A 220 5.95 10.40 -14.36
C LEU A 220 5.23 9.09 -14.01
N ASN A 221 5.96 7.97 -14.04
CA ASN A 221 5.53 6.70 -13.47
C ASN A 221 6.47 6.34 -12.32
N PHE A 222 6.02 5.43 -11.44
CA PHE A 222 6.84 4.95 -10.32
C PHE A 222 6.56 3.48 -10.01
N THR A 223 7.52 2.87 -9.31
CA THR A 223 7.33 1.64 -8.55
C THR A 223 7.59 1.94 -7.10
N ILE A 224 6.81 1.36 -6.19
CA ILE A 224 6.96 1.52 -4.75
C ILE A 224 6.97 0.16 -4.08
N GLU A 225 7.81 0.02 -3.06
CA GLU A 225 7.83 -1.13 -2.15
C GLU A 225 7.71 -0.59 -0.72
N ALA A 226 6.97 -1.29 0.11
CA ALA A 226 6.84 -0.98 1.53
C ALA A 226 6.54 -2.24 2.33
N SER A 227 6.89 -2.26 3.60
CA SER A 227 6.48 -3.31 4.53
C SER A 227 5.93 -2.71 5.81
N ASP A 228 5.07 -3.45 6.49
CA ASP A 228 4.51 -3.02 7.76
C ASP A 228 5.52 -3.06 8.92
N VAL A 229 5.14 -2.50 10.06
CA VAL A 229 5.90 -2.62 11.31
C VAL A 229 5.55 -3.94 11.97
N VAL A 230 6.45 -4.90 11.90
CA VAL A 230 6.33 -6.17 12.62
C VAL A 230 6.71 -5.99 14.09
N SER A 231 6.02 -6.71 14.96
CA SER A 231 6.28 -6.69 16.41
C SER A 231 7.77 -6.95 16.73
N THR A 232 8.33 -6.10 17.61
CA THR A 232 9.74 -6.20 18.06
C THR A 232 10.05 -7.45 18.88
N THR A 233 9.05 -8.25 19.25
CA THR A 233 9.22 -9.46 20.08
C THR A 233 9.34 -10.74 19.27
N LYS A 234 9.04 -10.71 17.99
CA LYS A 234 9.20 -11.83 17.07
C LYS A 234 9.86 -11.33 15.77
N VAL A 235 10.97 -11.95 15.42
CA VAL A 235 11.63 -11.69 14.13
C VAL A 235 10.88 -12.52 13.09
N THR A 236 9.98 -11.88 12.38
CA THR A 236 9.25 -12.48 11.27
C THR A 236 9.52 -11.67 10.01
N THR A 237 9.37 -12.30 8.89
CA THR A 237 9.36 -11.64 7.60
C THR A 237 8.19 -10.65 7.60
N ALA A 238 8.46 -9.40 7.31
CA ALA A 238 7.42 -8.38 7.20
C ALA A 238 6.64 -8.60 5.91
N ASN A 239 5.34 -8.35 5.93
CA ASN A 239 4.53 -8.28 4.72
C ASN A 239 5.12 -7.21 3.81
N LYS A 240 5.49 -7.58 2.62
CA LYS A 240 6.13 -6.72 1.64
C LYS A 240 5.24 -6.56 0.43
N VAL A 241 4.75 -5.36 0.22
CA VAL A 241 4.07 -5.01 -1.02
C VAL A 241 5.08 -4.48 -2.03
N SER A 242 5.11 -5.11 -3.18
CA SER A 242 5.73 -4.57 -4.38
C SER A 242 4.61 -4.26 -5.39
N THR A 243 4.19 -3.01 -5.46
CA THR A 243 3.21 -2.62 -6.47
C THR A 243 3.89 -2.00 -7.68
N ASN A 244 3.79 -2.67 -8.82
CA ASN A 244 4.04 -2.09 -10.14
C ASN A 244 2.83 -1.28 -10.65
N GLN A 245 1.95 -0.87 -9.77
CA GLN A 245 0.75 -0.14 -10.15
C GLN A 245 0.99 1.34 -9.94
N SER A 246 0.84 2.11 -11.01
CA SER A 246 0.66 3.55 -10.98
C SER A 246 -0.68 3.88 -10.29
N ILE A 247 -0.73 3.75 -8.97
CA ILE A 247 -1.83 4.30 -8.17
C ILE A 247 -1.48 5.75 -7.86
N MET A 248 -1.29 6.55 -8.91
CA MET A 248 -1.30 7.99 -8.74
C MET A 248 -2.75 8.45 -8.65
N SER A 249 -3.08 9.09 -7.54
CA SER A 249 -4.24 9.97 -7.50
C SER A 249 -3.88 11.25 -8.28
N GLY A 250 -4.09 11.25 -9.58
CA GLY A 250 -3.78 12.35 -10.47
C GLY A 250 -2.62 12.08 -11.45
N SER A 251 -2.45 12.97 -12.43
CA SER A 251 -1.28 12.99 -13.31
C SER A 251 -0.22 13.91 -12.71
N PHE A 252 1.05 13.53 -12.81
CA PHE A 252 2.18 14.38 -12.48
C PHE A 252 3.14 14.39 -13.67
N SER A 253 3.59 15.57 -14.07
CA SER A 253 4.44 15.71 -15.25
C SER A 253 5.67 16.57 -15.01
N PHE A 254 6.72 16.28 -15.77
CA PHE A 254 7.88 17.14 -15.88
C PHE A 254 7.76 17.99 -17.14
N ASP A 255 8.09 19.26 -17.01
CA ASP A 255 8.23 20.17 -18.11
C ASP A 255 9.48 21.05 -17.89
N ASN A 256 10.50 20.82 -18.67
CA ASN A 256 11.75 21.56 -18.64
C ASN A 256 11.99 22.32 -19.98
N THR A 257 11.01 22.29 -20.84
CA THR A 257 11.06 23.00 -22.11
C THR A 257 10.61 24.44 -21.90
N SER A 258 11.46 25.41 -22.30
CA SER A 258 11.09 26.82 -22.21
C SER A 258 10.00 27.15 -23.21
N PRO A 259 9.02 28.00 -22.85
CA PRO A 259 7.99 28.44 -23.78
C PRO A 259 8.56 29.13 -24.98
N SER A 260 7.96 28.92 -26.14
CA SER A 260 8.29 29.58 -27.38
C SER A 260 7.08 30.31 -27.96
N ILE A 261 7.30 31.47 -28.58
CA ILE A 261 6.23 32.17 -29.29
C ILE A 261 5.92 31.38 -30.57
N THR A 262 4.65 30.99 -30.73
CA THR A 262 4.15 30.20 -31.87
C THR A 262 3.37 31.02 -32.88
N SER A 263 2.97 32.25 -32.55
CA SER A 263 2.39 33.20 -33.50
C SER A 263 3.44 33.75 -34.46
N THR A 264 2.98 34.38 -35.53
CA THR A 264 3.86 35.06 -36.47
C THR A 264 4.66 36.18 -35.80
N THR A 265 5.90 36.42 -36.30
CA THR A 265 6.82 37.45 -35.78
C THR A 265 6.40 38.89 -36.14
N SER A 266 5.37 39.04 -36.97
CA SER A 266 4.80 40.33 -37.35
C SER A 266 3.29 40.22 -37.40
N LEU A 267 2.60 41.27 -36.92
CA LEU A 267 1.16 41.43 -36.99
C LEU A 267 0.86 42.60 -37.95
N THR A 268 -0.10 42.39 -38.84
CA THR A 268 -0.61 43.45 -39.71
C THR A 268 -1.80 44.10 -39.05
N ILE A 269 -1.77 45.40 -38.92
CA ILE A 269 -2.83 46.20 -38.31
C ILE A 269 -3.55 46.97 -39.39
N THR A 270 -4.85 46.90 -39.38
CA THR A 270 -5.71 47.65 -40.30
C THR A 270 -5.94 49.04 -39.76
N GLU A 271 -5.82 50.03 -40.63
CA GLU A 271 -6.15 51.43 -40.34
C GLU A 271 -7.49 51.60 -39.64
N GLY A 272 -7.56 52.48 -38.67
CA GLY A 272 -8.77 52.77 -37.91
C GLY A 272 -9.17 51.68 -36.92
N THR A 273 -8.39 50.62 -36.78
CA THR A 273 -8.68 49.53 -35.79
C THR A 273 -7.79 49.64 -34.56
N THR A 274 -8.38 49.26 -33.40
CA THR A 274 -7.65 49.20 -32.12
C THR A 274 -7.22 47.79 -31.78
N SER A 275 -7.60 46.78 -32.58
CA SER A 275 -7.22 45.39 -32.35
C SER A 275 -5.92 45.09 -33.09
N GLY A 276 -4.90 44.66 -32.35
CA GLY A 276 -3.61 44.25 -32.88
C GLY A 276 -3.49 42.74 -33.12
N GLY A 277 -4.57 41.97 -32.96
CA GLY A 277 -4.52 40.49 -32.99
C GLY A 277 -4.09 39.90 -31.66
N SER A 278 -3.41 38.74 -31.70
CA SER A 278 -2.92 38.08 -30.49
C SER A 278 -1.58 37.38 -30.71
N VAL A 279 -0.78 37.32 -29.67
CA VAL A 279 0.41 36.48 -29.56
C VAL A 279 0.04 35.17 -28.94
N THR A 280 0.54 34.04 -29.43
CA THR A 280 0.37 32.72 -28.88
C THR A 280 1.72 32.11 -28.55
N ALA A 281 1.78 31.29 -27.54
CA ALA A 281 2.95 30.52 -27.14
C ALA A 281 2.68 29.01 -27.16
N SER A 282 3.75 28.21 -27.09
CA SER A 282 3.68 26.74 -27.07
C SER A 282 3.02 26.20 -25.81
N GLU A 283 2.96 26.99 -24.74
CA GLU A 283 2.41 26.63 -23.45
C GLU A 283 1.81 27.87 -22.76
N GLN A 284 1.22 27.68 -21.58
CA GLN A 284 0.64 28.79 -20.82
C GLN A 284 1.73 29.70 -20.27
N VAL A 285 1.66 30.98 -20.61
CA VAL A 285 2.64 32.01 -20.22
C VAL A 285 1.95 33.29 -19.77
N THR A 286 2.73 34.15 -19.13
CA THR A 286 2.31 35.54 -18.88
C THR A 286 2.98 36.46 -19.92
N TYR A 287 2.19 37.13 -20.69
CA TYR A 287 2.66 38.05 -21.75
C TYR A 287 2.97 39.42 -21.18
N SER A 288 4.04 40.03 -21.65
CA SER A 288 4.37 41.42 -21.38
C SER A 288 5.10 42.07 -22.57
N ILE A 289 4.95 43.39 -22.73
CA ILE A 289 5.70 44.17 -23.70
C ILE A 289 6.96 44.70 -23.01
N THR A 290 8.13 44.38 -23.55
CA THR A 290 9.42 44.72 -22.96
C THR A 290 10.15 45.88 -23.65
N GLY A 291 9.62 46.39 -24.77
CA GLY A 291 10.22 47.48 -25.52
C GLY A 291 9.55 47.75 -26.88
N GLY A 292 10.05 48.73 -27.59
CA GLY A 292 9.56 49.18 -28.92
C GLY A 292 9.31 50.70 -28.93
N ALA A 293 9.47 51.32 -30.10
CA ALA A 293 9.29 52.77 -30.26
C ALA A 293 7.87 53.22 -29.89
N ASP A 294 6.87 52.36 -30.19
CA ASP A 294 5.45 52.64 -29.99
C ASP A 294 4.88 51.93 -28.72
N GLN A 295 5.74 51.47 -27.82
CA GLN A 295 5.35 50.75 -26.62
C GLN A 295 4.22 51.44 -25.82
N ALA A 296 4.22 52.77 -25.77
CA ALA A 296 3.23 53.56 -25.07
C ALA A 296 1.81 53.44 -25.65
N ASN A 297 1.71 53.09 -26.96
CA ASN A 297 0.46 52.98 -27.68
C ASN A 297 -0.07 51.55 -27.80
N VAL A 298 0.69 50.57 -27.27
CA VAL A 298 0.37 49.15 -27.39
C VAL A 298 0.19 48.54 -26.01
N THR A 299 -0.85 47.75 -25.83
CA THR A 299 -1.06 46.95 -24.61
C THR A 299 -1.25 45.49 -24.98
N ILE A 300 -0.85 44.59 -24.09
CA ILE A 300 -1.07 43.15 -24.23
C ILE A 300 -1.82 42.62 -23.00
N ASN A 301 -2.79 41.79 -23.24
CA ASN A 301 -3.44 41.09 -22.15
C ASN A 301 -2.49 39.98 -21.62
N PRO A 302 -2.09 40.02 -20.35
CA PRO A 302 -1.07 39.12 -19.81
C PRO A 302 -1.47 37.63 -19.84
N ASN A 303 -2.77 37.33 -19.85
CA ASN A 303 -3.26 35.94 -19.80
C ASN A 303 -3.64 35.38 -21.18
N THR A 304 -4.04 36.26 -22.12
CA THR A 304 -4.57 35.82 -23.41
C THR A 304 -3.67 36.18 -24.61
N GLY A 305 -2.66 37.01 -24.38
CA GLY A 305 -1.80 37.51 -25.47
C GLY A 305 -2.50 38.47 -26.44
N ALA A 306 -3.75 38.89 -26.17
CA ALA A 306 -4.48 39.82 -27.04
C ALA A 306 -3.83 41.21 -27.01
N ILE A 307 -3.57 41.76 -28.20
CA ILE A 307 -2.93 43.06 -28.35
C ILE A 307 -4.00 44.11 -28.67
N SER A 308 -3.90 45.26 -28.01
CA SER A 308 -4.71 46.43 -28.28
C SER A 308 -3.83 47.64 -28.52
N ILE A 309 -4.25 48.54 -29.41
CA ILE A 309 -3.53 49.72 -29.83
C ILE A 309 -4.40 50.94 -29.60
N SER A 310 -3.83 51.99 -29.04
CA SER A 310 -4.52 53.25 -28.78
C SER A 310 -3.54 54.44 -28.87
N PRO A 311 -3.81 55.46 -29.71
CA PRO A 311 -4.96 55.56 -30.62
C PRO A 311 -4.90 54.57 -31.79
N ALA A 312 -6.01 54.38 -32.50
CA ALA A 312 -6.03 53.61 -33.74
C ALA A 312 -5.06 54.27 -34.76
N PRO A 313 -4.25 53.45 -35.47
CA PRO A 313 -3.33 54.02 -36.47
C PRO A 313 -4.10 54.62 -37.64
N GLU A 314 -3.63 55.80 -38.10
CA GLU A 314 -4.11 56.47 -39.30
C GLU A 314 -2.94 56.61 -40.30
N PHE A 315 -3.10 56.15 -41.51
CA PHE A 315 -2.03 56.11 -42.52
C PHE A 315 -2.16 57.20 -43.57
N ASP A 316 -3.27 57.94 -43.58
CA ASP A 316 -3.59 58.92 -44.62
C ASP A 316 -3.08 60.33 -44.36
N THR A 317 -2.42 60.62 -43.31
CA THR A 317 -1.77 61.91 -43.03
C THR A 317 -0.26 61.79 -43.15
N PRO A 318 0.33 61.96 -44.31
CA PRO A 318 1.77 62.14 -44.40
C PRO A 318 2.13 63.50 -43.74
N GLY A 319 2.81 63.40 -42.57
CA GLY A 319 3.35 64.59 -41.91
C GLY A 319 4.52 65.18 -42.65
#